data_137c11d55931f5478444884cae76814a
#
_entry.id   137c11d55931f5478444884cae76814a
#
_cell.length_a   1.000
_cell.length_b   1.000
_cell.length_c   1.000
_cell.angle_alpha   90.00
_cell.angle_beta   90.00
_cell.angle_gamma   90.00
#
_symmetry.space_group_name_H-M   'P 1'
#
loop_
_entity.id
_entity.type
_entity.pdbx_description
1 polymer ?
#
loop_
_entity_poly.entity_id
_entity_poly.type
_entity_poly.pdbx_seq_one_letter_code
_entity_poly.pdbx_strand_id
1 'polypeptide(L)'
;MAMKIRLARGGSKKRPFYRVVAADSRMPRDGRYVEKLGTYNPLLAKDSEDRVQLNMERVNYWLGQGAQPTERVVRFLEAAGVMEKTERNNPIKAKPGKKAQDRLEEKAAAKEAAAEADEAAKVAAAEAEEAAKAAAAEAAAAPVEEEVAEEPAAEE
;
A
#
# COMPACT_ATOMS: atom_id res chain seq x y z
N MET A 1 -14.35 31.02 -25.32
CA MET A 1 -13.44 29.97 -25.80
C MET A 1 -13.22 28.98 -24.68
N ALA A 2 -13.26 27.66 -24.96
CA ALA A 2 -13.07 26.66 -23.90
C ALA A 2 -11.56 26.42 -23.70
N MET A 3 -11.04 26.81 -22.56
CA MET A 3 -9.67 26.54 -22.17
C MET A 3 -9.54 25.16 -21.57
N LYS A 4 -8.48 24.43 -21.93
CA LYS A 4 -8.16 23.10 -21.38
C LYS A 4 -6.73 23.04 -20.87
N ILE A 5 -6.56 22.34 -19.74
CA ILE A 5 -5.23 21.97 -19.26
C ILE A 5 -4.94 20.57 -19.76
N ARG A 6 -3.94 20.43 -20.61
CA ARG A 6 -3.63 19.19 -21.32
C ARG A 6 -2.14 18.94 -21.44
N LEU A 7 -1.79 17.73 -21.87
CA LEU A 7 -0.42 17.32 -22.15
C LEU A 7 -0.10 17.58 -23.63
N ALA A 8 0.95 18.37 -23.88
CA ALA A 8 1.59 18.50 -25.18
C ALA A 8 2.83 17.60 -25.21
N ARG A 9 2.96 16.77 -26.25
CA ARG A 9 4.10 15.87 -26.39
C ARG A 9 5.33 16.61 -26.90
N GLY A 10 6.48 16.31 -26.32
CA GLY A 10 7.80 16.68 -26.80
C GLY A 10 8.73 15.47 -26.76
N GLY A 11 10.01 15.69 -26.98
CA GLY A 11 11.02 14.65 -26.99
C GLY A 11 11.06 13.79 -28.25
N SER A 12 11.96 12.81 -28.26
CA SER A 12 12.17 11.92 -29.40
C SER A 12 11.18 10.74 -29.41
N LYS A 13 11.22 9.92 -30.51
CA LYS A 13 10.32 8.78 -30.71
C LYS A 13 10.35 7.78 -29.55
N LYS A 14 11.52 7.44 -29.02
CA LYS A 14 11.71 6.45 -27.94
C LYS A 14 11.82 7.09 -26.55
N ARG A 15 11.94 8.44 -26.45
CA ARG A 15 12.03 9.18 -25.18
C ARG A 15 10.94 10.26 -25.13
N PRO A 16 9.68 9.87 -24.88
CA PRO A 16 8.58 10.82 -24.78
C PRO A 16 8.75 11.69 -23.53
N PHE A 17 8.49 12.97 -23.71
CA PHE A 17 8.44 13.97 -22.63
C PHE A 17 7.19 14.82 -22.85
N TYR A 18 6.52 15.18 -21.80
CA TYR A 18 5.27 15.94 -21.91
C TYR A 18 5.36 17.25 -21.16
N ARG A 19 4.77 18.29 -21.74
CA ARG A 19 4.55 19.58 -21.10
C ARG A 19 3.08 19.64 -20.69
N VAL A 20 2.80 20.03 -19.46
CA VAL A 20 1.45 20.38 -19.01
C VAL A 20 1.21 21.83 -19.41
N VAL A 21 0.20 22.06 -20.23
CA VAL A 21 -0.04 23.37 -20.84
C VAL A 21 -1.52 23.78 -20.75
N ALA A 22 -1.76 25.07 -20.60
CA ALA A 22 -3.05 25.69 -20.80
C ALA A 22 -3.18 26.08 -22.28
N ALA A 23 -4.18 25.56 -22.96
CA ALA A 23 -4.39 25.78 -24.38
C ALA A 23 -5.88 25.82 -24.73
N ASP A 24 -6.22 26.50 -25.81
CA ASP A 24 -7.56 26.43 -26.39
C ASP A 24 -7.87 25.01 -26.85
N SER A 25 -9.11 24.56 -26.63
CA SER A 25 -9.60 23.24 -27.01
C SER A 25 -9.51 22.96 -28.51
N ARG A 26 -9.56 23.98 -29.35
CA ARG A 26 -9.50 23.89 -30.80
C ARG A 26 -8.10 23.65 -31.36
N MET A 27 -7.06 23.99 -30.58
CA MET A 27 -5.68 23.87 -31.03
C MET A 27 -5.23 22.39 -31.04
N PRO A 28 -4.40 21.98 -32.01
CA PRO A 28 -3.84 20.62 -32.04
C PRO A 28 -3.02 20.32 -30.78
N ARG A 29 -2.86 19.05 -30.44
CA ARG A 29 -2.21 18.59 -29.19
C ARG A 29 -0.84 19.24 -28.95
N ASP A 30 0.01 19.28 -29.95
CA ASP A 30 1.40 19.76 -29.86
C ASP A 30 1.56 21.16 -30.47
N GLY A 31 0.43 21.84 -30.77
CA GLY A 31 0.40 23.16 -31.36
C GLY A 31 0.60 24.29 -30.34
N ARG A 32 0.17 25.48 -30.74
CA ARG A 32 0.28 26.68 -29.91
C ARG A 32 -0.50 26.54 -28.61
N TYR A 33 0.11 26.92 -27.51
CA TYR A 33 -0.49 26.95 -26.19
C TYR A 33 -0.29 28.36 -25.57
N VAL A 34 -1.10 28.71 -24.58
CA VAL A 34 -1.06 29.99 -23.91
C VAL A 34 0.06 30.03 -22.89
N GLU A 35 0.11 29.01 -22.02
CA GLU A 35 1.07 28.96 -20.93
C GLU A 35 1.51 27.51 -20.64
N LYS A 36 2.78 27.34 -20.25
CA LYS A 36 3.32 26.08 -19.73
C LYS A 36 3.18 26.05 -18.21
N LEU A 37 2.44 25.09 -17.69
CA LEU A 37 2.14 24.93 -16.26
C LEU A 37 3.06 23.93 -15.56
N GLY A 38 3.75 23.09 -16.34
CA GLY A 38 4.62 22.09 -15.77
C GLY A 38 5.17 21.09 -16.78
N THR A 39 5.76 20.03 -16.25
CA THR A 39 6.36 18.94 -17.04
C THR A 39 5.96 17.57 -16.49
N TYR A 40 5.93 16.59 -17.38
CA TYR A 40 5.69 15.19 -17.03
C TYR A 40 6.65 14.29 -17.81
N ASN A 41 7.44 13.52 -17.08
CA ASN A 41 8.37 12.56 -17.64
C ASN A 41 7.90 11.13 -17.32
N PRO A 42 7.36 10.37 -18.29
CA PRO A 42 6.87 9.01 -18.05
C PRO A 42 7.98 7.98 -17.84
N LEU A 43 9.23 8.29 -18.19
CA LEU A 43 10.37 7.38 -18.10
C LEU A 43 10.90 7.23 -16.68
N LEU A 44 10.64 8.20 -15.81
CA LEU A 44 11.03 8.15 -14.41
C LEU A 44 10.13 7.18 -13.62
N ALA A 45 10.64 6.65 -12.52
CA ALA A 45 9.90 5.79 -11.60
C ALA A 45 8.60 6.46 -11.14
N LYS A 46 7.60 5.67 -10.75
CA LYS A 46 6.29 6.21 -10.34
C LYS A 46 6.38 7.06 -9.08
N ASP A 47 7.31 6.73 -8.20
CA ASP A 47 7.51 7.34 -6.89
C ASP A 47 8.48 8.52 -6.92
N SER A 48 9.04 8.86 -8.08
CA SER A 48 9.95 9.99 -8.25
C SER A 48 9.18 11.31 -8.29
N GLU A 49 9.58 12.26 -7.46
CA GLU A 49 9.04 13.62 -7.42
C GLU A 49 9.27 14.38 -8.74
N ASP A 50 10.40 14.14 -9.39
CA ASP A 50 10.73 14.74 -10.68
C ASP A 50 9.86 14.25 -11.84
N ARG A 51 9.08 13.19 -11.62
CA ARG A 51 8.21 12.63 -12.65
C ARG A 51 7.13 13.60 -13.09
N VAL A 52 6.58 14.37 -12.15
CA VAL A 52 5.52 15.36 -12.39
C VAL A 52 5.88 16.64 -11.66
N GLN A 53 6.30 17.64 -12.38
CA GLN A 53 6.57 18.97 -11.83
C GLN A 53 5.49 19.93 -12.29
N LEU A 54 4.75 20.54 -11.36
CA LEU A 54 3.66 21.46 -11.63
C LEU A 54 3.87 22.78 -10.87
N ASN A 55 3.62 23.89 -11.56
CA ASN A 55 3.50 25.19 -10.90
C ASN A 55 2.06 25.33 -10.38
N MET A 56 1.88 25.08 -9.08
CA MET A 56 0.56 25.02 -8.44
C MET A 56 -0.17 26.36 -8.49
N GLU A 57 0.54 27.48 -8.36
CA GLU A 57 -0.07 28.82 -8.43
C GLU A 57 -0.74 29.05 -9.78
N ARG A 58 -0.02 28.73 -10.86
CA ARG A 58 -0.54 28.92 -12.22
C ARG A 58 -1.63 27.91 -12.57
N VAL A 59 -1.54 26.68 -12.06
CA VAL A 59 -2.60 25.68 -12.20
C VAL A 59 -3.89 26.16 -11.53
N ASN A 60 -3.83 26.63 -10.29
CA ASN A 60 -4.98 27.15 -9.54
C ASN A 60 -5.57 28.38 -10.23
N TYR A 61 -4.74 29.28 -10.75
CA TYR A 61 -5.21 30.42 -11.52
C TYR A 61 -6.06 29.98 -12.73
N TRP A 62 -5.57 29.03 -13.54
CA TRP A 62 -6.29 28.56 -14.71
C TRP A 62 -7.55 27.76 -14.38
N LEU A 63 -7.52 26.98 -13.28
CA LEU A 63 -8.73 26.30 -12.77
C LEU A 63 -9.79 27.32 -12.34
N GLY A 64 -9.39 28.39 -11.65
CA GLY A 64 -10.26 29.51 -11.28
C GLY A 64 -10.84 30.27 -12.49
N GLN A 65 -10.11 30.33 -13.60
CA GLN A 65 -10.60 30.85 -14.89
C GLN A 65 -11.52 29.87 -15.66
N GLY A 66 -11.81 28.70 -15.09
CA GLY A 66 -12.68 27.69 -15.69
C GLY A 66 -11.99 26.81 -16.73
N ALA A 67 -10.68 26.69 -16.73
CA ALA A 67 -9.97 25.77 -17.61
C ALA A 67 -10.21 24.31 -17.17
N GLN A 68 -10.67 23.48 -18.10
CA GLN A 68 -10.98 22.07 -17.84
C GLN A 68 -9.74 21.19 -17.98
N PRO A 69 -9.29 20.49 -16.95
CA PRO A 69 -8.20 19.55 -17.04
C PRO A 69 -8.63 18.27 -17.76
N THR A 70 -7.73 17.70 -18.56
CA THR A 70 -7.94 16.37 -19.16
C THR A 70 -7.77 15.28 -18.10
N GLU A 71 -8.37 14.10 -18.30
CA GLU A 71 -8.34 12.98 -17.34
C GLU A 71 -6.94 12.64 -16.80
N ARG A 72 -5.91 12.72 -17.65
CA ARG A 72 -4.54 12.46 -17.21
C ARG A 72 -4.00 13.54 -16.29
N VAL A 73 -4.35 14.79 -16.55
CA VAL A 73 -3.97 15.93 -15.70
C VAL A 73 -4.74 15.89 -14.39
N VAL A 74 -6.03 15.53 -14.41
CA VAL A 74 -6.83 15.34 -13.19
C VAL A 74 -6.11 14.40 -12.21
N ARG A 75 -5.57 13.27 -12.70
CA ARG A 75 -4.82 12.34 -11.84
C ARG A 75 -3.57 12.95 -11.20
N PHE A 76 -2.92 13.88 -11.88
CA PHE A 76 -1.78 14.59 -11.30
C PHE A 76 -2.22 15.59 -10.26
N LEU A 77 -3.35 16.27 -10.47
CA LEU A 77 -3.94 17.22 -9.53
C LEU A 77 -4.53 16.52 -8.29
N GLU A 78 -5.13 15.34 -8.48
CA GLU A 78 -5.56 14.47 -7.39
C GLU A 78 -4.37 14.01 -6.52
N ALA A 79 -3.26 13.61 -7.16
CA ALA A 79 -2.04 13.22 -6.46
C ALA A 79 -1.38 14.40 -5.72
N ALA A 80 -1.51 15.62 -6.27
CA ALA A 80 -1.01 16.85 -5.67
C ALA A 80 -1.97 17.48 -4.62
N GLY A 81 -3.16 16.86 -4.40
CA GLY A 81 -4.13 17.34 -3.42
C GLY A 81 -4.93 18.60 -3.82
N VAL A 82 -4.86 19.01 -5.08
CA VAL A 82 -5.61 20.19 -5.61
C VAL A 82 -7.07 19.85 -5.90
N MET A 83 -7.34 18.63 -6.28
CA MET A 83 -8.68 18.14 -6.61
C MET A 83 -8.99 16.88 -5.79
N GLU A 84 -10.25 16.73 -5.41
CA GLU A 84 -10.72 15.51 -4.76
C GLU A 84 -10.63 14.32 -5.71
N LYS A 85 -10.25 13.17 -5.16
CA LYS A 85 -10.16 11.93 -5.92
C LYS A 85 -11.54 11.45 -6.31
N THR A 86 -11.85 11.52 -7.59
CA THR A 86 -13.11 11.04 -8.13
C THR A 86 -13.07 9.52 -8.30
N GLU A 87 -14.01 8.82 -7.69
CA GLU A 87 -14.18 7.39 -7.90
C GLU A 87 -14.56 7.10 -9.36
N ARG A 88 -13.81 6.19 -9.97
CA ARG A 88 -14.04 5.83 -11.37
C ARG A 88 -15.10 4.76 -11.45
N ASN A 89 -16.20 5.08 -12.07
CA ASN A 89 -17.22 4.11 -12.37
C ASN A 89 -16.80 3.24 -13.58
N ASN A 90 -16.08 2.15 -13.30
CA ASN A 90 -15.72 1.11 -14.27
C ASN A 90 -16.40 -0.21 -13.88
N PRO A 91 -17.70 -0.37 -14.08
CA PRO A 91 -18.46 -1.49 -13.51
C PRO A 91 -18.01 -2.87 -14.03
N ILE A 92 -17.47 -2.93 -15.23
CA ILE A 92 -17.09 -4.20 -15.88
C ILE A 92 -15.59 -4.45 -15.76
N LYS A 93 -14.74 -3.47 -16.08
CA LYS A 93 -13.27 -3.62 -16.09
C LYS A 93 -12.63 -3.57 -14.70
N ALA A 94 -13.29 -2.94 -13.73
CA ALA A 94 -12.81 -2.84 -12.36
C ALA A 94 -13.11 -4.08 -11.53
N LYS A 95 -14.10 -4.89 -11.92
CA LYS A 95 -14.40 -6.15 -11.22
C LYS A 95 -13.36 -7.20 -11.60
N PRO A 96 -12.69 -7.80 -10.61
CA PRO A 96 -11.81 -8.94 -10.88
C PRO A 96 -12.63 -10.06 -11.53
N GLY A 97 -12.05 -10.75 -12.49
CA GLY A 97 -12.68 -11.90 -13.13
C GLY A 97 -12.90 -13.03 -12.12
N LYS A 98 -13.84 -13.94 -12.39
CA LYS A 98 -14.24 -15.05 -11.50
C LYS A 98 -13.02 -15.77 -10.89
N LYS A 99 -12.05 -16.17 -11.73
CA LYS A 99 -10.82 -16.84 -11.28
C LYS A 99 -9.95 -15.99 -10.33
N ALA A 100 -10.04 -14.66 -10.38
CA ALA A 100 -9.32 -13.80 -9.47
C ALA A 100 -10.08 -13.60 -8.16
N GLN A 101 -11.41 -13.64 -8.20
CA GLN A 101 -12.27 -13.64 -7.01
C GLN A 101 -12.04 -14.93 -6.20
N ASP A 102 -12.10 -16.10 -6.88
CA ASP A 102 -11.85 -17.41 -6.27
C ASP A 102 -10.47 -17.44 -5.56
N ARG A 103 -9.42 -16.88 -6.19
CA ARG A 103 -8.10 -16.79 -5.55
C ARG A 103 -8.04 -15.82 -4.37
N LEU A 104 -8.83 -14.75 -4.39
CA LEU A 104 -8.89 -13.83 -3.26
C LEU A 104 -9.62 -14.45 -2.09
N GLU A 105 -10.70 -15.17 -2.36
CA GLU A 105 -11.46 -15.92 -1.35
C GLU A 105 -10.62 -17.06 -0.76
N GLU A 106 -9.92 -17.83 -1.61
CA GLU A 106 -9.00 -18.88 -1.17
C GLU A 106 -7.86 -18.32 -0.30
N LYS A 107 -7.28 -17.19 -0.69
CA LYS A 107 -6.27 -16.49 0.11
C LYS A 107 -6.82 -15.95 1.44
N ALA A 108 -8.04 -15.45 1.42
CA ALA A 108 -8.68 -14.95 2.64
C ALA A 108 -8.96 -16.10 3.60
N ALA A 109 -9.53 -17.21 3.11
CA ALA A 109 -9.78 -18.41 3.89
C ALA A 109 -8.49 -19.06 4.43
N ALA A 110 -7.43 -19.12 3.61
CA ALA A 110 -6.13 -19.62 4.05
C ALA A 110 -5.48 -18.74 5.13
N LYS A 111 -5.66 -17.42 5.03
CA LYS A 111 -5.15 -16.48 6.04
C LYS A 111 -5.93 -16.58 7.35
N GLU A 112 -7.22 -16.79 7.27
CA GLU A 112 -8.10 -16.95 8.43
C GLU A 112 -7.80 -18.28 9.15
N ALA A 113 -7.67 -19.37 8.38
CA ALA A 113 -7.25 -20.67 8.92
C ALA A 113 -5.84 -20.64 9.55
N ALA A 114 -4.91 -19.90 8.95
CA ALA A 114 -3.57 -19.72 9.53
C ALA A 114 -3.61 -18.90 10.82
N ALA A 115 -4.46 -17.87 10.89
CA ALA A 115 -4.64 -17.08 12.13
C ALA A 115 -5.28 -17.90 13.26
N GLU A 116 -6.28 -18.71 12.95
CA GLU A 116 -6.89 -19.63 13.92
C GLU A 116 -5.91 -20.71 14.41
N ALA A 117 -5.08 -21.24 13.50
CA ALA A 117 -4.04 -22.20 13.86
C ALA A 117 -2.96 -21.57 14.76
N ASP A 118 -2.57 -20.31 14.50
CA ASP A 118 -1.62 -19.58 15.33
C ASP A 118 -2.20 -19.24 16.72
N GLU A 119 -3.47 -18.90 16.79
CA GLU A 119 -4.15 -18.69 18.08
C GLU A 119 -4.29 -19.99 18.87
N ALA A 120 -4.69 -21.08 18.22
CA ALA A 120 -4.78 -22.39 18.83
C ALA A 120 -3.41 -22.88 19.34
N ALA A 121 -2.35 -22.65 18.56
CA ALA A 121 -0.99 -22.99 18.96
C ALA A 121 -0.51 -22.17 20.16
N LYS A 122 -0.87 -20.89 20.26
CA LYS A 122 -0.55 -20.03 21.41
C LYS A 122 -1.29 -20.46 22.67
N VAL A 123 -2.56 -20.83 22.54
CA VAL A 123 -3.35 -21.32 23.68
C VAL A 123 -2.78 -22.65 24.17
N ALA A 124 -2.49 -23.60 23.27
CA ALA A 124 -1.87 -24.88 23.63
C ALA A 124 -0.48 -24.71 24.27
N ALA A 125 0.32 -23.76 23.79
CA ALA A 125 1.62 -23.45 24.39
C ALA A 125 1.48 -22.84 25.79
N ALA A 126 0.50 -21.98 26.00
CA ALA A 126 0.22 -21.40 27.32
C ALA A 126 -0.27 -22.45 28.31
N GLU A 127 -1.17 -23.36 27.91
CA GLU A 127 -1.63 -24.46 28.73
C GLU A 127 -0.49 -25.44 29.07
N ALA A 128 0.40 -25.74 28.12
CA ALA A 128 1.56 -26.58 28.36
C ALA A 128 2.57 -25.94 29.35
N GLU A 129 2.75 -24.62 29.29
CA GLU A 129 3.61 -23.88 30.22
C GLU A 129 3.02 -23.84 31.63
N GLU A 130 1.71 -23.68 31.75
CA GLU A 130 1.00 -23.70 33.03
C GLU A 130 1.02 -25.10 33.65
N ALA A 131 0.81 -26.16 32.85
CA ALA A 131 0.92 -27.54 33.28
C ALA A 131 2.35 -27.88 33.72
N ALA A 132 3.37 -27.43 33.00
CA ALA A 132 4.76 -27.62 33.38
C ALA A 132 5.12 -26.90 34.69
N LYS A 133 4.59 -25.69 34.91
CA LYS A 133 4.76 -24.98 36.20
C LYS A 133 4.05 -25.64 37.34
N ALA A 134 2.87 -26.21 37.12
CA ALA A 134 2.13 -26.99 38.17
C ALA A 134 2.88 -28.23 38.52
N ALA A 135 3.39 -28.99 37.53
CA ALA A 135 4.18 -30.21 37.78
C ALA A 135 5.51 -29.93 38.52
N ALA A 136 6.16 -28.79 38.18
CA ALA A 136 7.38 -28.39 38.86
C ALA A 136 7.12 -27.95 40.32
N ALA A 137 5.97 -27.31 40.57
CA ALA A 137 5.56 -26.96 41.93
C ALA A 137 5.23 -28.20 42.80
N GLU A 138 4.60 -29.21 42.21
CA GLU A 138 4.29 -30.47 42.86
C GLU A 138 5.55 -31.31 43.15
N ALA A 139 6.51 -31.34 42.24
CA ALA A 139 7.81 -31.98 42.45
C ALA A 139 8.67 -31.28 43.50
N ALA A 140 8.48 -29.97 43.72
CA ALA A 140 9.16 -29.23 44.79
C ALA A 140 8.50 -29.36 46.18
N ALA A 141 7.26 -29.86 46.23
CA ALA A 141 6.49 -30.10 47.44
C ALA A 141 6.57 -31.52 47.98
N ALA A 142 7.26 -32.45 47.31
CA ALA A 142 7.46 -33.82 47.85
C ALA A 142 8.45 -33.77 49.01
N PRO A 143 8.07 -34.32 50.21
CA PRO A 143 8.95 -34.31 51.35
C PRO A 143 10.10 -35.30 51.12
N VAL A 144 11.30 -34.83 51.39
CA VAL A 144 12.51 -35.67 51.51
C VAL A 144 12.32 -36.50 52.75
N GLU A 145 11.91 -37.76 52.60
CA GLU A 145 12.04 -38.72 53.68
C GLU A 145 13.52 -39.01 53.90
N GLU A 146 13.94 -38.64 55.08
CA GLU A 146 15.18 -38.88 55.78
C GLU A 146 15.44 -40.39 55.82
N GLU A 147 16.38 -40.96 55.14
CA GLU A 147 16.91 -42.28 55.38
C GLU A 147 18.14 -42.15 56.27
N VAL A 148 17.84 -42.22 57.60
CA VAL A 148 18.79 -42.53 58.65
C VAL A 148 18.95 -44.06 58.70
N ALA A 149 20.07 -44.59 58.36
CA ALA A 149 20.52 -45.89 58.83
C ALA A 149 22.05 -45.92 58.64
N GLU A 150 22.71 -45.81 59.75
CA GLU A 150 23.24 -46.92 60.55
C GLU A 150 24.63 -47.35 60.11
N GLU A 151 25.59 -46.76 60.84
CA GLU A 151 26.94 -47.33 60.95
C GLU A 151 26.86 -48.67 61.70
N PRO A 152 27.68 -49.63 61.33
CA PRO A 152 28.25 -50.45 62.38
C PRO A 152 29.76 -50.39 62.37
N ALA A 153 30.23 -50.08 63.57
CA ALA A 153 31.59 -50.29 63.99
C ALA A 153 32.02 -51.76 63.98
N ALA A 154 33.26 -52.02 63.84
CA ALA A 154 34.13 -52.92 64.60
C ALA A 154 35.19 -53.56 63.75
N GLU A 155 36.38 -53.34 64.18
CA GLU A 155 37.44 -54.28 64.56
C GLU A 155 38.10 -55.08 63.44
N GLU A 156 39.30 -55.06 63.24
CA GLU A 156 40.62 -55.20 63.85
C GLU A 156 41.73 -54.68 63.00
#